data_6009c9d531d6aaa02241e91ca1f45d0b
#
_entry.id   6009c9d531d6aaa02241e91ca1f45d0b
#
_cell.length_a   1.000
_cell.length_b   1.000
_cell.length_c   1.000
_cell.angle_alpha   90.00
_cell.angle_beta   90.00
_cell.angle_gamma   90.00
#
_symmetry.space_group_name_H-M   'P 1'
#
loop_
_entity.id
_entity.type
_entity.pdbx_description
1 polymer ?
#
loop_
_entity_poly.entity_id
_entity_poly.type
_entity_poly.pdbx_seq_one_letter_code
_entity_poly.pdbx_strand_id
1 'polypeptide(L)'
;MGKSGSHSGIGQRVRSRLRGIVAGVAGAVMLSSVLAACASAAASTGPVTLNFYANPDVSGATAKIVAACSAQSQGQYTISYQVLPNASDQQRQQLIRRLAASDSSIDIMMLDVTWAPEFAQAKWIVPWTGSYKQQAEAGTLKPALETASWHNQLVAVPDFSNTQLLWYRSDLVKTPPVTWAQMIDDSIQLAKEGKPHYIEIQGAQYEGATVWFNTMLASARGSVLTPNAQGVSLGAPALTALAMMKRLATSVAADPSLGVQQENENRLSMEAGTAAFELNYPFVYPSMKADNPQMFKNFKWAPYPQLVPGTPAHVTIGGTDLAVSAYSRYPTLAFQAALCLRDRASQLESATVGGLPPTLGSLYGDPAMFADYPFHAEILHALQTASVRPGTPDYQVLSIDISHLVSPPTSINPVSTEQGMTGEIRDALQQKGLIP
;
A
#
# COMPACT_ATOMS: atom_id res chain seq x y z
N MET A 1 53.52 14.43 -37.08
CA MET A 1 54.22 13.18 -37.45
C MET A 1 53.16 12.11 -37.38
N GLY A 2 52.64 11.56 -38.41
CA GLY A 2 53.08 11.05 -39.68
C GLY A 2 52.31 9.78 -39.90
N LYS A 3 51.42 9.88 -40.87
CA LYS A 3 51.28 9.13 -42.14
C LYS A 3 50.64 7.74 -41.97
N SER A 4 49.48 7.43 -42.53
CA SER A 4 49.10 7.32 -43.97
C SER A 4 49.23 5.90 -44.52
N GLY A 5 48.21 5.46 -45.25
CA GLY A 5 48.21 4.42 -46.27
C GLY A 5 46.98 3.54 -46.20
N SER A 6 45.89 3.66 -46.89
CA SER A 6 45.50 3.64 -48.33
C SER A 6 46.01 2.45 -49.12
N HIS A 7 45.03 1.72 -49.66
CA HIS A 7 44.88 1.22 -51.05
C HIS A 7 43.85 0.07 -51.05
N SER A 8 42.66 0.13 -51.67
CA SER A 8 42.32 0.19 -53.13
C SER A 8 42.54 -1.13 -53.86
N GLY A 9 41.49 -1.55 -54.56
CA GLY A 9 41.54 -2.37 -55.78
C GLY A 9 40.38 -3.35 -55.89
N ILE A 10 39.27 -3.02 -56.57
CA ILE A 10 39.00 -3.27 -58.03
C ILE A 10 39.08 -4.78 -58.32
N GLY A 11 38.06 -5.44 -58.73
CA GLY A 11 37.12 -5.42 -59.82
C GLY A 11 36.98 -6.82 -60.34
N GLN A 12 35.94 -7.30 -60.77
CA GLN A 12 35.47 -7.40 -62.16
C GLN A 12 34.37 -8.45 -62.31
N ARG A 13 33.44 -8.05 -63.13
CA ARG A 13 32.33 -8.85 -63.70
C ARG A 13 32.84 -9.93 -64.65
N VAL A 14 32.12 -11.10 -64.73
CA VAL A 14 31.94 -11.76 -66.04
C VAL A 14 30.52 -12.37 -66.11
N ARG A 15 29.81 -12.02 -67.20
CA ARG A 15 28.57 -12.60 -67.71
C ARG A 15 28.87 -13.74 -68.62
N SER A 16 28.03 -14.77 -68.72
CA SER A 16 27.60 -15.47 -69.97
C SER A 16 26.48 -16.46 -69.58
N ARG A 17 25.25 -16.33 -70.06
CA ARG A 17 24.61 -16.66 -71.39
C ARG A 17 24.88 -18.12 -71.85
N LEU A 18 23.90 -18.98 -71.91
CA LEU A 18 23.02 -19.32 -73.05
C LEU A 18 22.27 -20.66 -72.80
N ARG A 19 20.97 -20.61 -73.05
CA ARG A 19 20.18 -21.41 -74.04
C ARG A 19 20.34 -22.97 -74.03
N GLY A 20 19.32 -23.80 -74.02
CA GLY A 20 18.00 -23.77 -74.55
C GLY A 20 17.42 -25.16 -74.68
N ILE A 21 16.13 -25.24 -75.00
CA ILE A 21 15.41 -26.25 -75.85
C ILE A 21 14.81 -27.46 -75.09
N VAL A 22 13.53 -27.48 -74.82
CA VAL A 22 12.32 -27.92 -75.52
C VAL A 22 12.03 -29.44 -75.46
N ALA A 23 10.82 -29.74 -75.01
CA ALA A 23 9.85 -30.73 -75.42
C ALA A 23 9.71 -32.06 -74.67
N GLY A 24 8.46 -32.35 -74.30
CA GLY A 24 7.95 -33.67 -74.03
C GLY A 24 6.66 -33.70 -73.21
N VAL A 25 5.56 -33.71 -73.92
CA VAL A 25 4.17 -33.92 -73.50
C VAL A 25 3.99 -35.30 -72.85
N ALA A 26 3.24 -35.43 -71.77
CA ALA A 26 2.15 -36.36 -71.58
C ALA A 26 1.57 -36.30 -70.19
N GLY A 27 0.27 -36.17 -70.10
CA GLY A 27 -0.59 -35.97 -68.98
C GLY A 27 -0.67 -37.08 -67.94
N ALA A 28 -1.00 -36.67 -66.76
CA ALA A 28 -1.75 -37.41 -65.76
C ALA A 28 -2.50 -36.44 -64.92
N VAL A 29 -3.79 -36.35 -65.03
CA VAL A 29 -4.73 -35.72 -64.14
C VAL A 29 -4.69 -36.47 -62.82
N MET A 30 -4.07 -35.92 -61.78
CA MET A 30 -4.33 -36.38 -60.46
C MET A 30 -5.06 -35.26 -59.73
N LEU A 31 -6.32 -35.53 -59.36
CA LEU A 31 -7.12 -34.80 -58.41
C LEU A 31 -6.38 -34.81 -57.06
N SER A 32 -5.63 -33.79 -56.77
CA SER A 32 -5.12 -33.61 -55.44
C SER A 32 -6.17 -32.85 -54.60
N SER A 33 -6.88 -33.59 -53.78
CA SER A 33 -7.77 -33.15 -52.76
C SER A 33 -6.95 -32.25 -51.81
N VAL A 34 -7.15 -30.95 -51.89
CA VAL A 34 -6.66 -29.99 -50.88
C VAL A 34 -7.49 -30.23 -49.61
N LEU A 35 -7.03 -31.10 -48.76
CA LEU A 35 -7.44 -31.12 -47.34
C LEU A 35 -6.97 -29.82 -46.74
N ALA A 36 -7.89 -28.84 -46.67
CA ALA A 36 -7.75 -27.69 -45.77
C ALA A 36 -7.72 -28.26 -44.35
N ALA A 37 -6.52 -28.50 -43.83
CA ALA A 37 -6.31 -28.68 -42.41
C ALA A 37 -6.62 -27.34 -41.76
N CYS A 38 -7.88 -27.17 -41.33
CA CYS A 38 -8.19 -26.26 -40.24
C CYS A 38 -7.35 -26.73 -39.05
N ALA A 39 -6.18 -26.14 -38.89
CA ALA A 39 -5.47 -26.20 -37.61
C ALA A 39 -6.36 -25.47 -36.60
N SER A 40 -7.30 -26.23 -36.03
CA SER A 40 -7.88 -25.84 -34.75
C SER A 40 -6.69 -25.61 -33.83
N ALA A 41 -6.39 -24.35 -33.50
CA ALA A 41 -5.51 -24.06 -32.41
C ALA A 41 -6.09 -24.83 -31.23
N ALA A 42 -5.43 -25.92 -30.84
CA ALA A 42 -5.79 -26.65 -29.66
C ALA A 42 -5.71 -25.62 -28.50
N ALA A 43 -6.87 -25.27 -27.98
CA ALA A 43 -6.93 -24.49 -26.74
C ALA A 43 -6.04 -25.24 -25.74
N SER A 44 -5.09 -24.56 -25.13
CA SER A 44 -4.23 -25.17 -24.13
C SER A 44 -5.13 -25.82 -23.09
N THR A 45 -5.07 -27.13 -22.93
CA THR A 45 -5.90 -27.91 -22.01
C THR A 45 -5.45 -27.75 -20.57
N GLY A 46 -4.47 -26.89 -20.30
CA GLY A 46 -3.97 -26.58 -18.96
C GLY A 46 -4.70 -25.40 -18.32
N PRO A 47 -4.57 -25.27 -17.00
CA PRO A 47 -5.15 -24.13 -16.26
C PRO A 47 -4.64 -22.79 -16.81
N VAL A 48 -5.51 -21.78 -16.79
CA VAL A 48 -5.13 -20.40 -17.12
C VAL A 48 -4.16 -19.88 -16.06
N THR A 49 -3.06 -19.26 -16.46
CA THR A 49 -2.17 -18.57 -15.52
C THR A 49 -2.63 -17.14 -15.35
N LEU A 50 -2.97 -16.76 -14.10
CA LEU A 50 -3.30 -15.40 -13.70
C LEU A 50 -2.07 -14.77 -13.02
N ASN A 51 -1.61 -13.65 -13.52
CA ASN A 51 -0.51 -12.93 -12.91
C ASN A 51 -1.03 -11.97 -11.81
N PHE A 52 -0.55 -12.18 -10.60
CA PHE A 52 -0.86 -11.38 -9.42
C PHE A 52 0.36 -10.54 -9.05
N TYR A 53 0.26 -9.23 -9.26
CA TYR A 53 1.30 -8.25 -8.93
C TYR A 53 1.09 -7.74 -7.51
N ALA A 54 2.01 -8.04 -6.60
CA ALA A 54 1.87 -7.71 -5.19
C ALA A 54 3.21 -7.31 -4.54
N ASN A 55 3.10 -6.74 -3.36
CA ASN A 55 4.23 -6.33 -2.54
C ASN A 55 5.16 -7.51 -2.24
N PRO A 56 6.46 -7.27 -2.04
CA PRO A 56 7.37 -8.28 -1.52
C PRO A 56 6.88 -8.81 -0.17
N ASP A 57 6.88 -10.12 -0.02
CA ASP A 57 6.51 -10.79 1.23
C ASP A 57 7.67 -11.69 1.69
N VAL A 58 8.32 -11.30 2.78
CA VAL A 58 9.43 -12.06 3.39
C VAL A 58 8.94 -13.15 4.36
N SER A 59 7.66 -13.12 4.74
CA SER A 59 7.07 -14.10 5.67
C SER A 59 6.75 -15.43 5.01
N GLY A 60 6.55 -15.43 3.68
CA GLY A 60 6.10 -16.57 2.90
C GLY A 60 4.59 -16.81 2.93
N ALA A 61 3.80 -15.99 3.61
CA ALA A 61 2.34 -16.09 3.67
C ALA A 61 1.71 -15.98 2.27
N THR A 62 2.11 -14.97 1.49
CA THR A 62 1.59 -14.76 0.13
C THR A 62 1.82 -15.97 -0.79
N ALA A 63 3.00 -16.59 -0.71
CA ALA A 63 3.30 -17.79 -1.50
C ALA A 63 2.39 -18.97 -1.14
N LYS A 64 2.11 -19.17 0.14
CA LYS A 64 1.18 -20.21 0.62
C LYS A 64 -0.25 -19.94 0.18
N ILE A 65 -0.72 -18.70 0.31
CA ILE A 65 -2.06 -18.27 -0.10
C ILE A 65 -2.25 -18.50 -1.61
N VAL A 66 -1.28 -18.06 -2.43
CA VAL A 66 -1.29 -18.24 -3.88
C VAL A 66 -1.35 -19.72 -4.28
N ALA A 67 -0.57 -20.58 -3.60
CA ALA A 67 -0.60 -22.02 -3.83
C ALA A 67 -1.95 -22.64 -3.44
N ALA A 68 -2.51 -22.26 -2.28
CA ALA A 68 -3.80 -22.73 -1.80
C ALA A 68 -4.95 -22.32 -2.76
N CYS A 69 -4.98 -21.05 -3.19
CA CYS A 69 -5.99 -20.54 -4.13
C CYS A 69 -5.88 -21.19 -5.52
N SER A 70 -4.66 -21.46 -5.98
CA SER A 70 -4.44 -22.22 -7.23
C SER A 70 -5.00 -23.64 -7.12
N ALA A 71 -4.75 -24.32 -6.00
CA ALA A 71 -5.29 -25.67 -5.76
C ALA A 71 -6.83 -25.68 -5.65
N GLN A 72 -7.41 -24.70 -4.95
CA GLN A 72 -8.87 -24.55 -4.79
C GLN A 72 -9.59 -24.30 -6.12
N SER A 73 -8.91 -23.77 -7.15
CA SER A 73 -9.48 -23.51 -8.47
C SER A 73 -9.90 -24.77 -9.21
N GLN A 74 -9.54 -25.95 -8.74
CA GLN A 74 -9.81 -27.26 -9.38
C GLN A 74 -9.33 -27.28 -10.85
N GLY A 75 -8.20 -26.65 -11.14
CA GLY A 75 -7.59 -26.63 -12.46
C GLY A 75 -8.15 -25.56 -13.41
N GLN A 76 -9.02 -24.66 -12.95
CA GLN A 76 -9.50 -23.55 -13.78
C GLN A 76 -8.39 -22.51 -13.99
N TYR A 77 -7.60 -22.23 -12.94
CA TYR A 77 -6.46 -21.31 -13.01
C TYR A 77 -5.34 -21.73 -12.07
N THR A 78 -4.16 -21.19 -12.35
CA THR A 78 -3.04 -21.07 -11.40
C THR A 78 -2.70 -19.61 -11.23
N ILE A 79 -2.27 -19.21 -10.04
CA ILE A 79 -1.86 -17.82 -9.77
C ILE A 79 -0.33 -17.76 -9.78
N SER A 80 0.22 -16.83 -10.55
CA SER A 80 1.65 -16.53 -10.59
C SER A 80 1.91 -15.23 -9.85
N TYR A 81 2.58 -15.32 -8.69
CA TYR A 81 2.95 -14.16 -7.89
C TYR A 81 4.09 -13.40 -8.54
N GLN A 82 3.84 -12.16 -8.92
CA GLN A 82 4.78 -11.22 -9.53
C GLN A 82 5.15 -10.17 -8.49
N VAL A 83 6.40 -10.20 -8.04
CA VAL A 83 6.86 -9.31 -6.96
C VAL A 83 7.11 -7.90 -7.50
N LEU A 84 6.46 -6.91 -6.89
CA LEU A 84 6.68 -5.49 -7.12
C LEU A 84 7.93 -4.99 -6.38
N PRO A 85 8.46 -3.79 -6.69
CA PRO A 85 9.53 -3.16 -5.93
C PRO A 85 9.18 -2.97 -4.44
N ASN A 86 10.18 -2.75 -3.58
CA ASN A 86 9.94 -2.53 -2.14
C ASN A 86 9.24 -1.20 -1.86
N ALA A 87 9.63 -0.12 -2.54
CA ALA A 87 9.08 1.21 -2.30
C ALA A 87 7.71 1.38 -2.97
N SER A 88 6.72 1.86 -2.22
CA SER A 88 5.34 2.08 -2.66
C SER A 88 5.26 2.94 -3.93
N ASP A 89 6.00 4.06 -3.98
CA ASP A 89 6.03 4.92 -5.17
C ASP A 89 6.54 4.20 -6.43
N GLN A 90 7.53 3.32 -6.27
CA GLN A 90 8.05 2.53 -7.39
C GLN A 90 7.04 1.47 -7.85
N GLN A 91 6.29 0.86 -6.91
CA GLN A 91 5.19 -0.06 -7.23
C GLN A 91 4.12 0.65 -8.06
N ARG A 92 3.66 1.80 -7.57
CA ARG A 92 2.67 2.63 -8.27
C ARG A 92 3.15 2.99 -9.68
N GLN A 93 4.37 3.53 -9.81
CA GLN A 93 4.94 3.90 -11.12
C GLN A 93 5.04 2.71 -12.07
N GLN A 94 5.44 1.53 -11.58
CA GLN A 94 5.52 0.33 -12.40
C GLN A 94 4.14 -0.08 -12.92
N LEU A 95 3.13 -0.12 -12.05
CA LEU A 95 1.77 -0.47 -12.44
C LEU A 95 1.20 0.54 -13.43
N ILE A 96 1.32 1.85 -13.16
CA ILE A 96 0.83 2.93 -14.03
C ILE A 96 1.43 2.82 -15.45
N ARG A 97 2.77 2.67 -15.55
CA ARG A 97 3.44 2.57 -16.86
C ARG A 97 2.92 1.39 -17.69
N ARG A 98 2.67 0.25 -17.05
CA ARG A 98 2.17 -0.95 -17.72
C ARG A 98 0.71 -0.82 -18.11
N LEU A 99 -0.13 -0.29 -17.22
CA LEU A 99 -1.56 -0.08 -17.49
C LEU A 99 -1.77 1.00 -18.55
N ALA A 100 -0.99 2.07 -18.56
CA ALA A 100 -1.02 3.08 -19.62
C ALA A 100 -0.63 2.48 -21.00
N ALA A 101 0.21 1.44 -21.01
CA ALA A 101 0.53 0.67 -22.21
C ALA A 101 -0.51 -0.44 -22.53
N SER A 102 -1.63 -0.52 -21.80
CA SER A 102 -2.68 -1.53 -21.94
C SER A 102 -2.15 -2.98 -21.83
N ASP A 103 -1.23 -3.19 -20.88
CA ASP A 103 -0.56 -4.48 -20.68
C ASP A 103 -1.54 -5.56 -20.20
N SER A 104 -1.92 -6.45 -21.10
CA SER A 104 -2.85 -7.54 -20.83
C SER A 104 -2.24 -8.72 -20.06
N SER A 105 -1.00 -8.63 -19.64
CA SER A 105 -0.39 -9.64 -18.76
C SER A 105 -0.64 -9.39 -17.28
N ILE A 106 -1.26 -8.26 -16.91
CA ILE A 106 -1.68 -7.97 -15.54
C ILE A 106 -3.11 -8.45 -15.36
N ASP A 107 -3.36 -9.36 -14.42
CA ASP A 107 -4.70 -9.84 -14.11
C ASP A 107 -5.20 -9.27 -12.78
N ILE A 108 -4.41 -9.41 -11.72
CA ILE A 108 -4.73 -8.93 -10.36
C ILE A 108 -3.58 -8.07 -9.86
N MET A 109 -3.91 -6.99 -9.19
CA MET A 109 -2.95 -6.08 -8.57
C MET A 109 -3.28 -5.85 -7.10
N MET A 110 -2.27 -5.85 -6.26
CA MET A 110 -2.34 -5.30 -4.92
C MET A 110 -2.06 -3.81 -5.02
N LEU A 111 -3.02 -3.00 -4.62
CA LEU A 111 -2.96 -1.54 -4.60
C LEU A 111 -2.85 -1.04 -3.17
N ASP A 112 -2.03 -0.03 -2.91
CA ASP A 112 -2.16 0.73 -1.67
C ASP A 112 -3.58 1.31 -1.57
N VAL A 113 -4.12 1.38 -0.37
CA VAL A 113 -5.48 1.87 -0.09
C VAL A 113 -5.76 3.29 -0.61
N THR A 114 -4.73 4.02 -1.00
CA THR A 114 -4.86 5.39 -1.54
C THR A 114 -4.93 5.45 -3.06
N TRP A 115 -4.64 4.34 -3.78
CA TRP A 115 -4.54 4.38 -5.25
C TRP A 115 -5.85 4.03 -5.96
N ALA A 116 -6.83 3.45 -5.26
CA ALA A 116 -8.10 3.03 -5.87
C ALA A 116 -8.81 4.15 -6.67
N PRO A 117 -8.89 5.41 -6.18
CA PRO A 117 -9.48 6.51 -6.93
C PRO A 117 -8.76 6.82 -8.25
N GLU A 118 -7.43 6.89 -8.24
CA GLU A 118 -6.61 7.16 -9.42
C GLU A 118 -6.78 6.07 -10.49
N PHE A 119 -6.64 4.81 -10.08
CA PHE A 119 -6.72 3.67 -10.99
C PHE A 119 -8.13 3.50 -11.58
N ALA A 120 -9.16 3.80 -10.78
CA ALA A 120 -10.54 3.79 -11.24
C ALA A 120 -10.84 4.97 -12.19
N GLN A 121 -10.39 6.17 -11.88
CA GLN A 121 -10.54 7.35 -12.73
C GLN A 121 -9.88 7.16 -14.09
N ALA A 122 -8.71 6.54 -14.11
CA ALA A 122 -7.98 6.18 -15.33
C ALA A 122 -8.59 4.99 -16.08
N LYS A 123 -9.61 4.33 -15.52
CA LYS A 123 -10.28 3.13 -16.07
C LYS A 123 -9.32 1.94 -16.25
N TRP A 124 -8.34 1.83 -15.40
CA TRP A 124 -7.36 0.73 -15.41
C TRP A 124 -7.83 -0.51 -14.63
N ILE A 125 -8.84 -0.36 -13.78
CA ILE A 125 -9.41 -1.42 -12.97
C ILE A 125 -10.91 -1.56 -13.21
N VAL A 126 -11.42 -2.79 -13.02
CA VAL A 126 -12.81 -3.15 -13.28
C VAL A 126 -13.63 -3.03 -12.00
N PRO A 127 -14.77 -2.30 -12.02
CA PRO A 127 -15.67 -2.23 -10.86
C PRO A 127 -16.22 -3.61 -10.47
N TRP A 128 -16.34 -3.84 -9.16
CA TRP A 128 -16.94 -5.02 -8.57
C TRP A 128 -18.46 -4.89 -8.58
N THR A 129 -19.17 -5.87 -9.15
CA THR A 129 -20.62 -5.84 -9.29
C THR A 129 -21.25 -7.19 -8.96
N GLY A 130 -22.59 -7.23 -8.84
CA GLY A 130 -23.36 -8.47 -8.65
C GLY A 130 -22.89 -9.30 -7.46
N SER A 131 -22.78 -10.61 -7.67
CA SER A 131 -22.38 -11.56 -6.61
C SER A 131 -20.94 -11.36 -6.12
N TYR A 132 -20.03 -10.91 -6.97
CA TYR A 132 -18.66 -10.62 -6.58
C TYR A 132 -18.60 -9.46 -5.58
N LYS A 133 -19.36 -8.37 -5.83
CA LYS A 133 -19.48 -7.26 -4.89
C LYS A 133 -20.05 -7.71 -3.54
N GLN A 134 -21.14 -8.48 -3.56
CA GLN A 134 -21.77 -8.99 -2.34
C GLN A 134 -20.80 -9.82 -1.49
N GLN A 135 -20.02 -10.70 -2.13
CA GLN A 135 -19.01 -11.50 -1.45
C GLN A 135 -17.85 -10.63 -0.91
N ALA A 136 -17.42 -9.63 -1.66
CA ALA A 136 -16.36 -8.70 -1.26
C ALA A 136 -16.77 -7.85 -0.03
N GLU A 137 -18.02 -7.43 0.04
CA GLU A 137 -18.55 -6.60 1.14
C GLU A 137 -18.87 -7.42 2.41
N ALA A 138 -19.16 -8.72 2.26
CA ALA A 138 -19.62 -9.55 3.37
C ALA A 138 -18.60 -9.64 4.52
N GLY A 139 -18.95 -9.10 5.69
CA GLY A 139 -18.12 -9.12 6.90
C GLY A 139 -16.89 -8.22 6.87
N THR A 140 -16.67 -7.47 5.78
CA THR A 140 -15.56 -6.53 5.65
C THR A 140 -15.81 -5.26 6.46
N LEU A 141 -14.79 -4.77 7.16
CA LEU A 141 -14.84 -3.54 7.93
C LEU A 141 -15.14 -2.33 7.03
N LYS A 142 -16.04 -1.45 7.51
CA LYS A 142 -16.50 -0.29 6.73
C LYS A 142 -15.37 0.63 6.26
N PRO A 143 -14.40 1.05 7.11
CA PRO A 143 -13.31 1.90 6.64
C PRO A 143 -12.45 1.24 5.54
N ALA A 144 -12.27 -0.07 5.58
CA ALA A 144 -11.59 -0.79 4.50
C ALA A 144 -12.39 -0.80 3.19
N LEU A 145 -13.72 -0.92 3.25
CA LEU A 145 -14.57 -0.77 2.05
C LEU A 145 -14.53 0.65 1.49
N GLU A 146 -14.40 1.66 2.35
CA GLU A 146 -14.29 3.05 1.92
C GLU A 146 -13.01 3.28 1.10
N THR A 147 -11.87 2.67 1.48
CA THR A 147 -10.62 2.78 0.71
C THR A 147 -10.72 2.14 -0.68
N ALA A 148 -11.44 1.05 -0.80
CA ALA A 148 -11.63 0.28 -2.03
C ALA A 148 -12.75 0.83 -2.94
N SER A 149 -13.33 1.99 -2.59
CA SER A 149 -14.49 2.57 -3.26
C SER A 149 -14.18 3.91 -3.92
N TRP A 150 -14.72 4.13 -5.11
CA TRP A 150 -14.66 5.39 -5.83
C TRP A 150 -16.01 5.73 -6.47
N HIS A 151 -16.50 6.95 -6.27
CA HIS A 151 -17.82 7.42 -6.76
C HIS A 151 -18.97 6.43 -6.42
N ASN A 152 -19.01 5.93 -5.18
CA ASN A 152 -19.98 4.94 -4.68
C ASN A 152 -19.94 3.57 -5.39
N GLN A 153 -18.87 3.29 -6.12
CA GLN A 153 -18.61 1.99 -6.72
C GLN A 153 -17.47 1.30 -5.98
N LEU A 154 -17.63 0.03 -5.66
CA LEU A 154 -16.52 -0.80 -5.19
C LEU A 154 -15.63 -1.10 -6.41
N VAL A 155 -14.39 -0.61 -6.41
CA VAL A 155 -13.46 -0.72 -7.54
C VAL A 155 -12.29 -1.66 -7.26
N ALA A 156 -12.11 -2.03 -6.00
CA ALA A 156 -11.16 -3.05 -5.54
C ALA A 156 -11.81 -3.80 -4.37
N VAL A 157 -11.14 -4.81 -3.82
CA VAL A 157 -11.60 -5.53 -2.64
C VAL A 157 -10.52 -5.50 -1.56
N PRO A 158 -10.86 -5.08 -0.31
CA PRO A 158 -9.88 -5.01 0.76
C PRO A 158 -9.23 -6.35 1.05
N ASP A 159 -7.89 -6.36 1.08
CA ASP A 159 -7.06 -7.54 1.33
C ASP A 159 -6.65 -7.60 2.80
N PHE A 160 -5.76 -6.72 3.22
CA PHE A 160 -5.45 -6.51 4.63
C PHE A 160 -5.50 -5.02 4.97
N SER A 161 -5.74 -4.73 6.25
CA SER A 161 -5.69 -3.38 6.79
C SER A 161 -4.43 -3.16 7.59
N ASN A 162 -4.16 -1.90 7.93
CA ASN A 162 -3.13 -1.56 8.89
C ASN A 162 -3.57 -0.34 9.71
N THR A 163 -3.16 -0.27 10.97
CA THR A 163 -3.40 0.86 11.85
C THR A 163 -2.35 0.93 12.94
N GLN A 164 -2.08 2.12 13.45
CA GLN A 164 -1.10 2.33 14.50
C GLN A 164 -1.74 2.18 15.88
N LEU A 165 -0.95 1.68 16.84
CA LEU A 165 -1.23 1.72 18.27
C LEU A 165 -0.14 2.54 19.00
N LEU A 166 -0.39 2.86 20.24
CA LEU A 166 0.64 3.26 21.17
C LEU A 166 1.34 2.01 21.72
N TRP A 167 2.64 1.90 21.48
CA TRP A 167 3.53 0.92 22.10
C TRP A 167 4.30 1.64 23.19
N TYR A 168 4.46 1.00 24.36
CA TYR A 168 5.11 1.66 25.49
C TYR A 168 5.86 0.69 26.41
N ARG A 169 6.78 1.23 27.16
CA ARG A 169 7.58 0.51 28.15
C ARG A 169 6.92 0.56 29.53
N SER A 170 6.30 -0.56 29.97
CA SER A 170 5.61 -0.66 31.25
C SER A 170 6.53 -0.67 32.47
N ASP A 171 7.83 -0.84 32.30
CA ASP A 171 8.84 -0.64 33.35
C ASP A 171 9.10 0.85 33.64
N LEU A 172 8.91 1.71 32.66
CA LEU A 172 9.04 3.16 32.78
C LEU A 172 7.72 3.84 33.15
N VAL A 173 6.61 3.41 32.54
CA VAL A 173 5.29 4.02 32.69
C VAL A 173 4.28 2.91 33.03
N LYS A 174 3.74 2.94 34.25
CA LYS A 174 2.82 1.88 34.74
C LYS A 174 1.45 1.92 34.12
N THR A 175 0.96 3.13 33.83
CA THR A 175 -0.34 3.37 33.19
C THR A 175 -0.09 4.11 31.88
N PRO A 176 -0.52 3.57 30.72
CA PRO A 176 -0.28 4.23 29.46
C PRO A 176 -1.00 5.59 29.39
N PRO A 177 -0.39 6.60 28.76
CA PRO A 177 -1.03 7.90 28.59
C PRO A 177 -2.25 7.81 27.68
N VAL A 178 -3.31 8.50 28.05
CA VAL A 178 -4.57 8.54 27.29
C VAL A 178 -4.56 9.63 26.22
N THR A 179 -3.77 10.70 26.45
CA THR A 179 -3.70 11.85 25.53
C THR A 179 -2.27 12.14 25.08
N TRP A 180 -2.15 12.77 23.92
CA TRP A 180 -0.87 13.30 23.43
C TRP A 180 -0.19 14.23 24.44
N ALA A 181 -0.98 15.11 25.07
CA ALA A 181 -0.45 16.02 26.08
C ALA A 181 0.17 15.25 27.24
N GLN A 182 -0.55 14.26 27.78
CA GLN A 182 -0.05 13.41 28.86
C GLN A 182 1.20 12.64 28.44
N MET A 183 1.21 12.04 27.25
CA MET A 183 2.37 11.28 26.73
C MET A 183 3.63 12.14 26.66
N ILE A 184 3.50 13.38 26.16
CA ILE A 184 4.62 14.33 26.11
C ILE A 184 5.07 14.72 27.53
N ASP A 185 4.15 14.98 28.46
CA ASP A 185 4.48 15.37 29.82
C ASP A 185 5.14 14.22 30.60
N ASP A 186 4.66 12.97 30.43
CA ASP A 186 5.29 11.78 31.01
C ASP A 186 6.71 11.58 30.47
N SER A 187 6.90 11.79 29.16
CA SER A 187 8.21 11.72 28.51
C SER A 187 9.17 12.80 29.05
N ILE A 188 8.72 14.04 29.22
CA ILE A 188 9.51 15.13 29.80
C ILE A 188 9.90 14.79 31.25
N GLN A 189 9.03 14.15 32.00
CA GLN A 189 9.34 13.73 33.38
C GLN A 189 10.41 12.62 33.39
N LEU A 190 10.30 11.61 32.50
CA LEU A 190 11.33 10.58 32.34
C LEU A 190 12.69 11.18 31.94
N ALA A 191 12.71 12.18 31.07
CA ALA A 191 13.93 12.91 30.69
C ALA A 191 14.61 13.58 31.91
N LYS A 192 13.84 14.24 32.80
CA LYS A 192 14.36 14.86 34.04
C LYS A 192 14.96 13.82 34.99
N GLU A 193 14.47 12.58 34.92
CA GLU A 193 14.96 11.45 35.72
C GLU A 193 16.17 10.75 35.06
N GLY A 194 16.62 11.21 33.89
CA GLY A 194 17.71 10.59 33.15
C GLY A 194 17.36 9.21 32.58
N LYS A 195 16.07 8.92 32.38
CA LYS A 195 15.55 7.66 31.85
C LYS A 195 15.33 7.74 30.33
N PRO A 196 15.21 6.57 29.64
CA PRO A 196 14.68 6.53 28.28
C PRO A 196 13.34 7.26 28.22
N HIS A 197 13.18 8.17 27.25
CA HIS A 197 12.05 9.09 27.26
C HIS A 197 11.53 9.53 25.90
N TYR A 198 12.17 9.10 24.81
CA TYR A 198 11.72 9.54 23.49
C TYR A 198 10.35 8.97 23.13
N ILE A 199 9.64 9.75 22.32
CA ILE A 199 8.42 9.37 21.62
C ILE A 199 8.78 9.20 20.15
N GLU A 200 8.73 7.96 19.69
CA GLU A 200 9.03 7.58 18.32
C GLU A 200 7.79 7.68 17.45
N ILE A 201 7.92 8.39 16.33
CA ILE A 201 6.87 8.52 15.32
C ILE A 201 7.50 8.93 13.97
N GLN A 202 6.80 8.72 12.87
CA GLN A 202 7.24 8.95 11.51
C GLN A 202 7.25 10.45 11.19
N GLY A 203 8.42 11.10 11.28
CA GLY A 203 8.59 12.55 11.06
C GLY A 203 9.37 12.89 9.80
N ALA A 204 9.90 11.91 9.05
CA ALA A 204 10.58 12.12 7.77
C ALA A 204 9.62 12.65 6.69
N GLN A 205 10.15 13.30 5.66
CA GLN A 205 9.35 13.78 4.52
C GLN A 205 8.98 12.63 3.58
N TYR A 206 7.87 11.96 3.87
CA TYR A 206 7.28 10.88 3.06
C TYR A 206 5.83 10.64 3.53
N GLU A 207 5.17 9.64 2.99
CA GLU A 207 3.77 9.27 3.31
C GLU A 207 3.49 9.15 4.84
N GLY A 208 4.44 8.64 5.64
CA GLY A 208 4.26 8.50 7.10
C GLY A 208 3.99 9.83 7.80
N ALA A 209 4.61 10.94 7.38
CA ALA A 209 4.31 12.26 7.92
C ALA A 209 2.90 12.72 7.55
N THR A 210 2.43 12.41 6.35
CA THR A 210 1.04 12.63 5.92
C THR A 210 0.07 11.80 6.74
N VAL A 211 0.37 10.53 7.03
CA VAL A 211 -0.43 9.66 7.90
C VAL A 211 -0.52 10.23 9.31
N TRP A 212 0.60 10.68 9.88
CA TRP A 212 0.60 11.33 11.20
C TRP A 212 -0.29 12.58 11.21
N PHE A 213 -0.10 13.49 10.24
CA PHE A 213 -0.94 14.69 10.14
C PHE A 213 -2.44 14.34 9.96
N ASN A 214 -2.78 13.40 9.07
CA ASN A 214 -4.17 12.99 8.82
C ASN A 214 -4.80 12.36 10.07
N THR A 215 -4.05 11.55 10.83
CA THR A 215 -4.51 10.99 12.11
C THR A 215 -4.81 12.10 13.12
N MET A 216 -3.94 13.08 13.25
CA MET A 216 -4.12 14.20 14.17
C MET A 216 -5.30 15.08 13.73
N LEU A 217 -5.41 15.37 12.43
CA LEU A 217 -6.50 16.17 11.87
C LEU A 217 -7.87 15.50 12.09
N ALA A 218 -7.99 14.20 11.76
CA ALA A 218 -9.21 13.44 11.97
C ALA A 218 -9.58 13.31 13.44
N SER A 219 -8.60 13.15 14.34
CA SER A 219 -8.79 13.15 15.79
C SER A 219 -9.24 14.50 16.34
N ALA A 220 -8.99 15.59 15.61
CA ALA A 220 -9.54 16.92 15.86
C ALA A 220 -10.89 17.16 15.15
N ARG A 221 -11.50 16.12 14.54
CA ARG A 221 -12.74 16.20 13.78
C ARG A 221 -12.64 17.02 12.50
N GLY A 222 -11.44 17.12 11.92
CA GLY A 222 -11.17 17.75 10.63
C GLY A 222 -11.00 16.74 9.50
N SER A 223 -10.91 17.25 8.30
CA SER A 223 -10.56 16.51 7.08
C SER A 223 -9.70 17.40 6.17
N VAL A 224 -8.90 16.78 5.30
CA VAL A 224 -8.09 17.52 4.33
C VAL A 224 -8.98 18.15 3.26
N LEU A 225 -9.92 17.36 2.73
CA LEU A 225 -10.84 17.78 1.67
C LEU A 225 -12.29 17.86 2.17
N THR A 226 -13.08 18.66 1.46
CA THR A 226 -14.54 18.64 1.59
C THR A 226 -15.10 17.26 1.22
N PRO A 227 -16.33 16.88 1.68
CA PRO A 227 -16.89 15.58 1.42
C PRO A 227 -17.00 15.16 -0.06
N ASN A 228 -17.07 16.13 -0.97
CA ASN A 228 -17.07 15.90 -2.41
C ASN A 228 -15.67 15.92 -3.05
N ALA A 229 -14.61 16.03 -2.25
CA ALA A 229 -13.21 16.11 -2.65
C ALA A 229 -12.89 17.25 -3.65
N GLN A 230 -13.73 18.29 -3.73
CA GLN A 230 -13.54 19.41 -4.67
C GLN A 230 -12.94 20.67 -4.03
N GLY A 231 -12.73 20.65 -2.72
CA GLY A 231 -12.19 21.78 -1.99
C GLY A 231 -11.43 21.38 -0.74
N VAL A 232 -10.65 22.30 -0.22
CA VAL A 232 -9.85 22.13 0.99
C VAL A 232 -10.74 22.36 2.23
N SER A 233 -10.54 21.58 3.30
CA SER A 233 -11.36 21.60 4.53
C SER A 233 -10.50 21.61 5.82
N LEU A 234 -9.32 22.22 5.82
CA LEU A 234 -8.37 22.17 6.95
C LEU A 234 -8.87 22.94 8.18
N GLY A 235 -8.72 24.26 8.20
CA GLY A 235 -9.20 25.16 9.24
C GLY A 235 -8.71 24.90 10.66
N ALA A 236 -9.54 25.22 11.67
CA ALA A 236 -9.19 25.10 13.08
C ALA A 236 -8.73 23.70 13.55
N PRO A 237 -9.31 22.57 13.05
CA PRO A 237 -8.78 21.24 13.38
C PRO A 237 -7.32 21.05 12.96
N ALA A 238 -6.92 21.57 11.78
CA ALA A 238 -5.54 21.50 11.32
C ALA A 238 -4.59 22.32 12.21
N LEU A 239 -5.03 23.50 12.65
CA LEU A 239 -4.24 24.30 13.62
C LEU A 239 -4.00 23.53 14.93
N THR A 240 -5.01 22.82 15.42
CA THR A 240 -4.90 21.97 16.62
C THR A 240 -3.92 20.82 16.40
N ALA A 241 -4.02 20.13 15.26
CA ALA A 241 -3.11 19.05 14.87
C ALA A 241 -1.65 19.54 14.78
N LEU A 242 -1.42 20.59 14.01
CA LEU A 242 -0.09 21.18 13.79
C LEU A 242 0.54 21.72 15.07
N ALA A 243 -0.27 22.32 15.97
CA ALA A 243 0.21 22.80 17.27
C ALA A 243 0.72 21.64 18.14
N MET A 244 0.06 20.48 18.15
CA MET A 244 0.52 19.32 18.92
C MET A 244 1.75 18.68 18.29
N MET A 245 1.80 18.55 16.97
CA MET A 245 3.00 18.07 16.25
C MET A 245 4.20 18.95 16.57
N LYS A 246 4.03 20.29 16.53
CA LYS A 246 5.06 21.25 16.91
C LYS A 246 5.48 21.10 18.38
N ARG A 247 4.51 20.94 19.30
CA ARG A 247 4.79 20.76 20.73
C ARG A 247 5.70 19.55 20.97
N LEU A 248 5.40 18.39 20.34
CA LEU A 248 6.29 17.24 20.41
C LEU A 248 7.67 17.60 19.86
N ALA A 249 7.74 18.06 18.61
CA ALA A 249 8.99 18.29 17.90
C ALA A 249 9.95 19.29 18.54
N THR A 250 9.44 20.19 19.38
CA THR A 250 10.25 21.21 20.10
C THR A 250 10.46 20.89 21.57
N SER A 251 10.01 19.72 22.03
CA SER A 251 10.23 19.24 23.40
C SER A 251 11.40 18.26 23.47
N VAL A 252 11.90 18.02 24.69
CA VAL A 252 12.90 16.97 24.94
C VAL A 252 12.33 15.54 24.73
N ALA A 253 11.01 15.43 24.58
CA ALA A 253 10.35 14.16 24.32
C ALA A 253 10.57 13.66 22.88
N ALA A 254 10.90 14.55 21.94
CA ALA A 254 11.20 14.17 20.57
C ALA A 254 12.60 13.53 20.48
N ASP A 255 12.70 12.41 19.74
CA ASP A 255 14.00 11.91 19.32
C ASP A 255 14.71 12.98 18.48
N PRO A 256 16.02 13.22 18.68
CA PRO A 256 16.78 14.18 17.87
C PRO A 256 16.75 13.89 16.36
N SER A 257 16.51 12.64 15.96
CA SER A 257 16.40 12.21 14.58
C SER A 257 14.97 12.22 14.02
N LEU A 258 13.98 12.70 14.77
CA LEU A 258 12.56 12.69 14.39
C LEU A 258 12.31 13.12 12.94
N GLY A 259 13.00 14.14 12.43
CA GLY A 259 12.81 14.67 11.08
C GLY A 259 13.27 13.74 9.95
N VAL A 260 13.91 12.60 10.24
CA VAL A 260 14.39 11.61 9.27
C VAL A 260 13.93 10.19 9.61
N GLN A 261 13.10 10.03 10.64
CA GLN A 261 12.60 8.73 11.07
C GLN A 261 11.40 8.28 10.24
N GLN A 262 11.43 6.99 9.90
CA GLN A 262 10.34 6.21 9.35
C GLN A 262 9.99 5.06 10.30
N GLU A 263 9.14 4.13 9.89
CA GLU A 263 8.65 3.04 10.74
C GLU A 263 9.78 2.17 11.32
N ASN A 264 10.78 1.85 10.49
CA ASN A 264 11.90 1.00 10.90
C ASN A 264 12.86 1.70 11.86
N GLU A 265 13.17 2.99 11.63
CA GLU A 265 14.01 3.76 12.52
C GLU A 265 13.35 3.90 13.91
N ASN A 266 12.03 4.15 13.95
CA ASN A 266 11.26 4.18 15.20
C ASN A 266 11.39 2.85 15.96
N ARG A 267 11.14 1.73 15.27
CA ARG A 267 11.28 0.38 15.83
C ARG A 267 12.68 0.16 16.40
N LEU A 268 13.72 0.48 15.64
CA LEU A 268 15.12 0.31 16.07
C LEU A 268 15.44 1.15 17.31
N SER A 269 14.98 2.39 17.40
CA SER A 269 15.14 3.26 18.58
C SER A 269 14.45 2.67 19.81
N MET A 270 13.23 2.15 19.65
CA MET A 270 12.52 1.47 20.74
C MET A 270 13.27 0.21 21.19
N GLU A 271 13.72 -0.64 20.26
CA GLU A 271 14.48 -1.85 20.54
C GLU A 271 15.85 -1.57 21.16
N ALA A 272 16.49 -0.45 20.80
CA ALA A 272 17.72 0.03 21.45
C ALA A 272 17.50 0.55 22.86
N GLY A 273 16.25 0.80 23.26
CA GLY A 273 15.90 1.18 24.63
C GLY A 273 16.02 2.67 24.91
N THR A 274 16.11 3.54 23.92
CA THR A 274 16.17 4.99 24.07
C THR A 274 14.79 5.63 24.23
N ALA A 275 13.74 4.98 23.71
CA ALA A 275 12.37 5.44 23.73
C ALA A 275 11.57 4.86 24.90
N ALA A 276 10.56 5.62 25.34
CA ALA A 276 9.52 5.17 26.27
C ALA A 276 8.22 4.85 25.55
N PHE A 277 7.96 5.52 24.42
CA PHE A 277 6.74 5.43 23.65
C PHE A 277 7.05 5.33 22.15
N GLU A 278 6.19 4.62 21.43
CA GLU A 278 6.25 4.50 19.96
C GLU A 278 4.85 4.44 19.38
N LEU A 279 4.56 5.28 18.39
CA LEU A 279 3.34 5.23 17.56
C LEU A 279 3.70 4.50 16.27
N ASN A 280 3.31 3.23 16.16
CA ASN A 280 3.71 2.41 15.03
C ASN A 280 2.73 1.26 14.79
N TYR A 281 2.93 0.55 13.70
CA TYR A 281 2.11 -0.57 13.25
C TYR A 281 2.44 -1.88 13.99
N PRO A 282 1.56 -2.89 13.94
CA PRO A 282 1.70 -4.13 14.72
C PRO A 282 2.97 -4.94 14.46
N PHE A 283 3.65 -4.76 13.34
CA PHE A 283 4.89 -5.48 13.02
C PHE A 283 6.00 -5.28 14.06
N VAL A 284 5.96 -4.18 14.83
CA VAL A 284 6.94 -3.93 15.91
C VAL A 284 6.85 -4.97 17.05
N TYR A 285 5.69 -5.61 17.23
CA TYR A 285 5.50 -6.58 18.30
C TYR A 285 6.29 -7.87 18.09
N PRO A 286 6.15 -8.60 16.96
CA PRO A 286 6.99 -9.75 16.69
C PRO A 286 8.48 -9.38 16.55
N SER A 287 8.80 -8.20 16.03
CA SER A 287 10.18 -7.72 15.94
C SER A 287 10.82 -7.55 17.32
N MET A 288 10.18 -6.81 18.23
CA MET A 288 10.67 -6.66 19.62
C MET A 288 10.84 -8.01 20.31
N LYS A 289 9.92 -8.97 20.07
CA LYS A 289 9.99 -10.33 20.62
C LYS A 289 11.24 -11.08 20.13
N ALA A 290 11.60 -10.90 18.86
CA ALA A 290 12.75 -11.56 18.25
C ALA A 290 14.07 -10.87 18.62
N ASP A 291 14.14 -9.55 18.49
CA ASP A 291 15.37 -8.78 18.52
C ASP A 291 15.76 -8.32 19.93
N ASN A 292 14.79 -8.06 20.82
CA ASN A 292 15.05 -7.72 22.22
C ASN A 292 14.11 -8.46 23.20
N PRO A 293 14.27 -9.79 23.42
CA PRO A 293 13.40 -10.60 24.31
C PRO A 293 13.38 -10.12 25.78
N GLN A 294 14.41 -9.42 26.22
CA GLN A 294 14.45 -8.89 27.61
C GLN A 294 13.51 -7.70 27.77
N MET A 295 13.54 -6.78 26.82
CA MET A 295 12.64 -5.61 26.80
C MET A 295 11.21 -6.01 26.47
N PHE A 296 11.01 -7.03 25.62
CA PHE A 296 9.69 -7.54 25.24
C PHE A 296 8.78 -7.83 26.45
N LYS A 297 9.33 -8.26 27.60
CA LYS A 297 8.56 -8.51 28.83
C LYS A 297 7.80 -7.26 29.28
N ASN A 298 8.36 -6.07 29.02
CA ASN A 298 7.83 -4.77 29.40
C ASN A 298 7.22 -4.00 28.22
N PHE A 299 7.33 -4.53 27.02
CA PHE A 299 6.75 -3.93 25.82
C PHE A 299 5.26 -4.19 25.76
N LYS A 300 4.46 -3.15 25.88
CA LYS A 300 3.00 -3.21 25.98
C LYS A 300 2.38 -2.27 24.97
N TRP A 301 1.08 -2.38 24.82
CA TRP A 301 0.28 -1.59 23.88
C TRP A 301 -0.89 -0.90 24.57
N ALA A 302 -1.39 0.14 23.93
CA ALA A 302 -2.60 0.87 24.31
C ALA A 302 -3.24 1.48 23.06
N PRO A 303 -4.51 1.92 23.12
CA PRO A 303 -5.10 2.71 22.06
C PRO A 303 -4.24 3.95 21.73
N TYR A 304 -4.29 4.37 20.47
CA TYR A 304 -3.62 5.60 20.04
C TYR A 304 -4.07 6.80 20.89
N PRO A 305 -3.17 7.68 21.36
CA PRO A 305 -3.52 8.75 22.27
C PRO A 305 -4.49 9.77 21.66
N GLN A 306 -5.43 10.22 22.46
CA GLN A 306 -6.38 11.27 22.09
C GLN A 306 -5.67 12.60 21.87
N LEU A 307 -5.99 13.28 20.77
CA LEU A 307 -5.52 14.66 20.56
C LEU A 307 -6.31 15.64 21.43
N VAL A 308 -7.63 15.48 21.41
CA VAL A 308 -8.56 16.28 22.23
C VAL A 308 -9.08 15.39 23.36
N PRO A 309 -8.86 15.78 24.64
CA PRO A 309 -9.28 14.99 25.78
C PRO A 309 -10.78 14.62 25.71
N GLY A 310 -11.12 13.36 25.95
CA GLY A 310 -12.48 12.85 25.88
C GLY A 310 -13.01 12.57 24.46
N THR A 311 -12.20 12.83 23.44
CA THR A 311 -12.52 12.51 22.03
C THR A 311 -11.66 11.34 21.56
N PRO A 312 -12.24 10.19 21.18
CA PRO A 312 -11.46 9.07 20.66
C PRO A 312 -10.58 9.46 19.47
N ALA A 313 -9.39 8.88 19.40
CA ALA A 313 -8.53 9.06 18.25
C ALA A 313 -9.16 8.38 17.00
N HIS A 314 -8.99 9.01 15.85
CA HIS A 314 -9.35 8.46 14.54
C HIS A 314 -8.06 8.19 13.77
N VAL A 315 -7.49 7.00 14.01
CA VAL A 315 -6.20 6.63 13.40
C VAL A 315 -6.39 6.40 11.90
N THR A 316 -5.44 6.85 11.12
CA THR A 316 -5.47 6.65 9.66
C THR A 316 -5.37 5.16 9.33
N ILE A 317 -6.30 4.66 8.51
CA ILE A 317 -6.23 3.30 7.98
C ILE A 317 -5.19 3.21 6.87
N GLY A 318 -4.36 2.17 6.93
CA GLY A 318 -3.50 1.71 5.88
C GLY A 318 -3.90 0.31 5.40
N GLY A 319 -3.07 -0.30 4.60
CA GLY A 319 -3.29 -1.63 4.05
C GLY A 319 -3.31 -1.64 2.53
N THR A 320 -3.88 -2.70 1.96
CA THR A 320 -3.96 -2.89 0.52
C THR A 320 -5.31 -3.42 0.08
N ASP A 321 -5.63 -3.13 -1.18
CA ASP A 321 -6.82 -3.59 -1.87
C ASP A 321 -6.42 -4.42 -3.11
N LEU A 322 -7.15 -5.49 -3.42
CA LEU A 322 -6.96 -6.26 -4.65
C LEU A 322 -7.86 -5.72 -5.76
N ALA A 323 -7.26 -5.35 -6.88
CA ALA A 323 -7.96 -4.86 -8.05
C ALA A 323 -7.78 -5.79 -9.25
N VAL A 324 -8.83 -5.91 -10.08
CA VAL A 324 -8.77 -6.65 -11.34
C VAL A 324 -8.46 -5.67 -12.47
N SER A 325 -7.45 -5.98 -13.28
CA SER A 325 -7.04 -5.16 -14.41
C SER A 325 -8.12 -5.11 -15.48
N ALA A 326 -8.40 -3.91 -16.01
CA ALA A 326 -9.30 -3.73 -17.16
C ALA A 326 -8.75 -4.37 -18.46
N TYR A 327 -7.46 -4.69 -18.49
CA TYR A 327 -6.78 -5.32 -19.62
C TYR A 327 -6.60 -6.85 -19.47
N SER A 328 -7.02 -7.42 -18.33
CA SER A 328 -6.98 -8.88 -18.14
C SER A 328 -7.77 -9.60 -19.22
N ARG A 329 -7.19 -10.67 -19.75
CA ARG A 329 -7.88 -11.57 -20.71
C ARG A 329 -8.88 -12.49 -20.03
N TYR A 330 -8.81 -12.59 -18.69
CA TYR A 330 -9.58 -13.53 -17.90
C TYR A 330 -10.26 -12.85 -16.68
N PRO A 331 -11.03 -11.76 -16.87
CA PRO A 331 -11.53 -10.96 -15.75
C PRO A 331 -12.41 -11.77 -14.79
N THR A 332 -13.23 -12.70 -15.28
CA THR A 332 -14.05 -13.56 -14.43
C THR A 332 -13.21 -14.44 -13.50
N LEU A 333 -12.16 -15.07 -14.02
CA LEU A 333 -11.24 -15.88 -13.21
C LEU A 333 -10.41 -15.01 -12.26
N ALA A 334 -10.04 -13.80 -12.68
CA ALA A 334 -9.33 -12.84 -11.84
C ALA A 334 -10.19 -12.39 -10.62
N PHE A 335 -11.50 -12.14 -10.81
CA PHE A 335 -12.40 -11.86 -9.67
C PHE A 335 -12.49 -13.06 -8.70
N GLN A 336 -12.63 -14.29 -9.23
CA GLN A 336 -12.67 -15.49 -8.39
C GLN A 336 -11.36 -15.68 -7.61
N ALA A 337 -10.22 -15.50 -8.27
CA ALA A 337 -8.91 -15.60 -7.64
C ALA A 337 -8.70 -14.51 -6.59
N ALA A 338 -9.09 -13.26 -6.86
CA ALA A 338 -9.00 -12.17 -5.91
C ALA A 338 -9.88 -12.41 -4.66
N LEU A 339 -11.08 -12.98 -4.81
CA LEU A 339 -11.92 -13.38 -3.67
C LEU A 339 -11.26 -14.48 -2.83
N CYS A 340 -10.59 -15.45 -3.46
CA CYS A 340 -9.83 -16.48 -2.74
C CYS A 340 -8.62 -15.87 -2.02
N LEU A 341 -7.84 -15.03 -2.69
CA LEU A 341 -6.65 -14.39 -2.11
C LEU A 341 -6.97 -13.60 -0.83
N ARG A 342 -8.20 -13.12 -0.66
CA ARG A 342 -8.65 -12.37 0.50
C ARG A 342 -9.72 -13.08 1.34
N ASP A 343 -9.98 -14.35 1.12
CA ASP A 343 -10.96 -15.11 1.91
C ASP A 343 -10.54 -15.25 3.38
N ARG A 344 -11.41 -15.85 4.21
CA ARG A 344 -11.15 -16.02 5.63
C ARG A 344 -9.84 -16.77 5.91
N ALA A 345 -9.55 -17.83 5.15
CA ALA A 345 -8.36 -18.64 5.37
C ALA A 345 -7.09 -17.88 4.97
N SER A 346 -7.15 -17.17 3.84
CA SER A 346 -6.06 -16.33 3.34
C SER A 346 -5.76 -15.16 4.28
N GLN A 347 -6.77 -14.47 4.78
CA GLN A 347 -6.55 -13.37 5.74
C GLN A 347 -6.07 -13.87 7.11
N LEU A 348 -6.47 -15.08 7.54
CA LEU A 348 -5.94 -15.68 8.76
C LEU A 348 -4.44 -16.03 8.60
N GLU A 349 -4.04 -16.60 7.46
CA GLU A 349 -2.63 -16.86 7.13
C GLU A 349 -1.82 -15.56 7.06
N SER A 350 -2.35 -14.52 6.39
CA SER A 350 -1.74 -13.20 6.34
C SER A 350 -1.55 -12.59 7.73
N ALA A 351 -2.51 -12.78 8.62
CA ALA A 351 -2.42 -12.27 9.98
C ALA A 351 -1.39 -13.03 10.82
N THR A 352 -1.49 -14.36 10.90
CA THR A 352 -0.71 -15.17 11.84
C THR A 352 0.74 -15.39 11.38
N VAL A 353 0.98 -15.41 10.07
CA VAL A 353 2.31 -15.61 9.48
C VAL A 353 2.89 -14.29 8.98
N GLY A 354 2.08 -13.48 8.28
CA GLY A 354 2.51 -12.22 7.67
C GLY A 354 2.49 -11.01 8.61
N GLY A 355 1.81 -11.11 9.75
CA GLY A 355 1.66 -9.98 10.68
C GLY A 355 0.73 -8.88 10.18
N LEU A 356 -0.20 -9.19 9.25
CA LEU A 356 -1.06 -8.21 8.57
C LEU A 356 -2.49 -8.27 9.12
N PRO A 357 -3.01 -7.18 9.73
CA PRO A 357 -4.36 -7.16 10.30
C PRO A 357 -5.46 -7.43 9.26
N PRO A 358 -6.41 -8.34 9.53
CA PRO A 358 -7.47 -8.69 8.59
C PRO A 358 -8.44 -7.54 8.33
N THR A 359 -9.07 -7.55 7.16
CA THR A 359 -10.21 -6.68 6.83
C THR A 359 -11.56 -7.32 7.23
N LEU A 360 -11.59 -8.63 7.48
CA LEU A 360 -12.76 -9.35 7.97
C LEU A 360 -12.87 -9.22 9.49
N GLY A 361 -13.86 -8.46 9.96
CA GLY A 361 -14.07 -8.19 11.39
C GLY A 361 -14.23 -9.43 12.26
N SER A 362 -14.79 -10.52 11.72
CA SER A 362 -15.00 -11.79 12.45
C SER A 362 -13.70 -12.51 12.81
N LEU A 363 -12.58 -12.23 12.15
CA LEU A 363 -11.29 -12.85 12.44
C LEU A 363 -10.69 -12.37 13.76
N TYR A 364 -11.04 -11.16 14.21
CA TYR A 364 -10.56 -10.62 15.50
C TYR A 364 -11.14 -11.36 16.72
N GLY A 365 -12.15 -12.20 16.54
CA GLY A 365 -12.68 -13.13 17.54
C GLY A 365 -12.18 -14.56 17.36
N ASP A 366 -11.29 -14.83 16.41
CA ASP A 366 -10.76 -16.16 16.14
C ASP A 366 -9.61 -16.49 17.12
N PRO A 367 -9.71 -17.59 17.92
CA PRO A 367 -8.65 -17.99 18.84
C PRO A 367 -7.29 -18.19 18.20
N ALA A 368 -7.23 -18.53 16.90
CA ALA A 368 -5.96 -18.68 16.18
C ALA A 368 -5.16 -17.38 16.09
N MET A 369 -5.81 -16.22 16.17
CA MET A 369 -5.13 -14.92 16.19
C MET A 369 -4.57 -14.53 17.57
N PHE A 370 -5.14 -15.02 18.67
CA PHE A 370 -4.86 -14.46 20.00
C PHE A 370 -3.41 -14.60 20.45
N ALA A 371 -2.72 -15.65 20.03
CA ALA A 371 -1.32 -15.87 20.38
C ALA A 371 -0.38 -14.83 19.74
N ASP A 372 -0.63 -14.47 18.48
CA ASP A 372 0.21 -13.58 17.70
C ASP A 372 -0.30 -12.13 17.72
N TYR A 373 -1.60 -11.96 18.03
CA TYR A 373 -2.28 -10.67 18.15
C TYR A 373 -2.95 -10.50 19.52
N PRO A 374 -2.21 -10.47 20.64
CA PRO A 374 -2.83 -10.25 21.95
C PRO A 374 -3.52 -8.89 22.08
N PHE A 375 -3.22 -7.96 21.17
CA PHE A 375 -3.82 -6.63 21.02
C PHE A 375 -4.97 -6.59 19.98
N HIS A 376 -5.53 -7.75 19.62
CA HIS A 376 -6.55 -7.87 18.56
C HIS A 376 -7.78 -6.99 18.81
N ALA A 377 -8.19 -6.81 20.07
CA ALA A 377 -9.34 -5.99 20.41
C ALA A 377 -9.08 -4.49 20.14
N GLU A 378 -7.90 -4.01 20.50
CA GLU A 378 -7.46 -2.62 20.26
C GLU A 378 -7.32 -2.33 18.76
N ILE A 379 -6.76 -3.27 17.99
CA ILE A 379 -6.67 -3.14 16.52
C ILE A 379 -8.07 -3.10 15.89
N LEU A 380 -8.96 -4.01 16.28
CA LEU A 380 -10.34 -4.00 15.77
C LEU A 380 -11.03 -2.67 16.07
N HIS A 381 -10.91 -2.19 17.31
CA HIS A 381 -11.49 -0.90 17.69
C HIS A 381 -10.92 0.26 16.88
N ALA A 382 -9.60 0.31 16.71
CA ALA A 382 -8.94 1.32 15.90
C ALA A 382 -9.39 1.27 14.44
N LEU A 383 -9.50 0.07 13.84
CA LEU A 383 -9.96 -0.10 12.46
C LEU A 383 -11.43 0.23 12.26
N GLN A 384 -12.29 -0.04 13.26
CA GLN A 384 -13.73 0.31 13.18
C GLN A 384 -13.97 1.81 13.19
N THR A 385 -13.08 2.57 13.82
CA THR A 385 -13.16 4.03 13.97
C THR A 385 -12.12 4.78 13.13
N ALA A 386 -11.41 4.07 12.26
CA ALA A 386 -10.31 4.62 11.46
C ALA A 386 -10.77 5.74 10.53
N SER A 387 -9.87 6.68 10.30
CA SER A 387 -10.02 7.70 9.27
C SER A 387 -9.43 7.23 7.94
N VAL A 388 -10.12 7.54 6.85
CA VAL A 388 -9.62 7.31 5.50
C VAL A 388 -8.88 8.56 5.02
N ARG A 389 -7.78 8.38 4.33
CA ARG A 389 -7.06 9.48 3.67
C ARG A 389 -7.89 10.05 2.51
N PRO A 390 -7.62 11.27 2.02
CA PRO A 390 -8.41 11.87 0.95
C PRO A 390 -8.61 10.96 -0.25
N GLY A 391 -9.88 10.62 -0.55
CA GLY A 391 -10.25 9.80 -1.70
C GLY A 391 -10.29 10.65 -2.96
N THR A 392 -9.16 10.85 -3.61
CA THR A 392 -9.01 11.63 -4.84
C THR A 392 -7.95 11.01 -5.75
N PRO A 393 -8.09 11.13 -7.08
CA PRO A 393 -7.02 10.73 -8.01
C PRO A 393 -5.72 11.52 -7.82
N ASP A 394 -5.79 12.71 -7.23
CA ASP A 394 -4.65 13.59 -7.00
C ASP A 394 -3.94 13.31 -5.66
N TYR A 395 -4.29 12.21 -4.98
CA TYR A 395 -3.80 11.92 -3.62
C TYR A 395 -2.28 11.97 -3.51
N GLN A 396 -1.55 11.46 -4.51
CA GLN A 396 -0.08 11.43 -4.46
C GLN A 396 0.51 12.85 -4.36
N VAL A 397 -0.05 13.80 -5.09
CA VAL A 397 0.37 15.21 -5.04
C VAL A 397 0.06 15.79 -3.67
N LEU A 398 -1.16 15.56 -3.17
CA LEU A 398 -1.57 16.03 -1.84
C LEU A 398 -0.66 15.48 -0.73
N SER A 399 -0.26 14.22 -0.81
CA SER A 399 0.63 13.62 0.18
C SER A 399 2.04 14.23 0.15
N ILE A 400 2.57 14.49 -1.05
CA ILE A 400 3.85 15.18 -1.22
C ILE A 400 3.80 16.59 -0.60
N ASP A 401 2.77 17.36 -0.91
CA ASP A 401 2.60 18.73 -0.40
C ASP A 401 2.46 18.74 1.13
N ILE A 402 1.61 17.86 1.67
CA ILE A 402 1.43 17.74 3.13
C ILE A 402 2.74 17.36 3.80
N SER A 403 3.40 16.28 3.33
CA SER A 403 4.64 15.79 3.95
C SER A 403 5.77 16.83 3.87
N HIS A 404 5.86 17.59 2.78
CA HIS A 404 6.82 18.69 2.64
C HIS A 404 6.60 19.78 3.69
N LEU A 405 5.35 20.16 3.94
CA LEU A 405 5.01 21.25 4.86
C LEU A 405 5.09 20.87 6.35
N VAL A 406 4.97 19.57 6.67
CA VAL A 406 5.06 19.10 8.07
C VAL A 406 6.40 18.48 8.43
N SER A 407 7.34 18.33 7.47
CA SER A 407 8.67 17.77 7.72
C SER A 407 9.79 18.76 7.31
N PRO A 408 10.84 18.92 8.15
CA PRO A 408 10.96 18.34 9.49
C PRO A 408 9.96 18.97 10.47
N PRO A 409 9.40 18.21 11.43
CA PRO A 409 8.33 18.72 12.31
C PRO A 409 8.73 19.93 13.17
N THR A 410 10.03 20.15 13.35
CA THR A 410 10.57 21.35 14.01
C THR A 410 10.33 22.63 13.20
N SER A 411 10.09 22.56 11.90
CA SER A 411 9.81 23.73 11.05
C SER A 411 8.36 24.20 11.12
N ILE A 412 7.44 23.38 11.63
CA ILE A 412 6.01 23.69 11.67
C ILE A 412 5.77 25.02 12.39
N ASN A 413 5.05 25.92 11.71
CA ASN A 413 4.34 27.03 12.31
C ASN A 413 2.84 26.81 12.04
N PRO A 414 2.00 26.54 13.03
CA PRO A 414 0.63 26.08 12.80
C PRO A 414 -0.16 26.94 11.83
N VAL A 415 -0.05 28.27 11.92
CA VAL A 415 -0.80 29.19 11.08
C VAL A 415 -0.26 29.23 9.65
N SER A 416 1.04 29.50 9.48
CA SER A 416 1.62 29.60 8.13
C SER A 416 1.67 28.25 7.42
N THR A 417 1.87 27.16 8.18
CA THR A 417 1.85 25.79 7.61
C THR A 417 0.44 25.42 7.13
N GLU A 418 -0.63 25.73 7.89
CA GLU A 418 -2.01 25.49 7.46
C GLU A 418 -2.36 26.32 6.23
N GLN A 419 -1.97 27.61 6.20
CA GLN A 419 -2.21 28.48 5.04
C GLN A 419 -1.48 28.00 3.79
N GLY A 420 -0.22 27.60 3.93
CA GLY A 420 0.58 27.00 2.85
C GLY A 420 -0.07 25.74 2.32
N MET A 421 -0.43 24.83 3.22
CA MET A 421 -1.09 23.56 2.89
C MET A 421 -2.44 23.79 2.17
N THR A 422 -3.24 24.74 2.64
CA THR A 422 -4.50 25.14 1.97
C THR A 422 -4.25 25.66 0.56
N GLY A 423 -3.15 26.40 0.35
CA GLY A 423 -2.75 26.92 -0.97
C GLY A 423 -2.32 25.79 -1.91
N GLU A 424 -1.35 24.98 -1.50
CA GLU A 424 -0.77 23.90 -2.32
C GLU A 424 -1.82 22.85 -2.69
N ILE A 425 -2.63 22.39 -1.73
CA ILE A 425 -3.73 21.44 -2.00
C ILE A 425 -4.76 22.02 -2.96
N ARG A 426 -5.10 23.31 -2.83
CA ARG A 426 -6.01 23.96 -3.77
C ARG A 426 -5.44 23.99 -5.18
N ASP A 427 -4.17 24.30 -5.33
CA ASP A 427 -3.49 24.34 -6.61
C ASP A 427 -3.40 22.93 -7.22
N ALA A 428 -3.11 21.89 -6.42
CA ALA A 428 -3.13 20.50 -6.85
C ALA A 428 -4.52 20.08 -7.40
N LEU A 429 -5.60 20.38 -6.66
CA LEU A 429 -6.97 20.07 -7.10
C LEU A 429 -7.38 20.82 -8.38
N GLN A 430 -6.74 21.95 -8.69
CA GLN A 430 -6.95 22.70 -9.92
C GLN A 430 -5.97 22.30 -11.03
N GLN A 431 -5.16 21.26 -10.81
CA GLN A 431 -4.08 20.83 -11.71
C GLN A 431 -3.11 21.99 -12.05
N LYS A 432 -2.92 22.89 -11.08
CA LYS A 432 -1.94 23.96 -11.09
C LYS A 432 -0.83 23.55 -10.13
N GLY A 433 0.33 23.28 -10.59
CA GLY A 433 1.43 22.87 -9.76
C GLY A 433 2.38 21.93 -10.50
N LEU A 434 3.44 21.52 -9.83
CA LEU A 434 4.33 20.48 -10.36
C LEU A 434 3.60 19.13 -10.27
N ILE A 435 3.30 18.55 -11.41
CA ILE A 435 2.83 17.16 -11.48
C ILE A 435 4.08 16.28 -11.29
N PRO A 436 4.16 15.45 -10.23
CA PRO A 436 5.32 14.62 -9.97
C PRO A 436 5.48 13.47 -10.96
#